data_61de59e00803a4d031d3d1eb86ef563b
#
_entry.id   61de59e00803a4d031d3d1eb86ef563b
#
_cell.length_a   1.000
_cell.length_b   1.000
_cell.length_c   1.000
_cell.angle_alpha   90.00
_cell.angle_beta   90.00
_cell.angle_gamma   90.00
#
_symmetry.space_group_name_H-M   'P 1'
#
loop_
_entity.id
_entity.type
_entity.pdbx_description
1 polymer ?
#
loop_
_entity_poly.entity_id
_entity_poly.type
_entity_poly.pdbx_seq_one_letter_code
_entity_poly.pdbx_strand_id
1 'polypeptide(L)'
;MDAQPLFGLYLILSVPWTSEALYSSDPVMVFAKPGDRVTLPCGLPSGGSCSSINWTQTFIVWHTDVVTAGKVTPSEENKFHLLEDCSLDILQMERDDARLYTCKSGALNSSVSLRFVEVNQSQTPAEETIELHCSLSTYVGFVTCKNDTGIHIKWTTEDDVPITGKRFKLKNSDICFSKLIITKKPTDHHRTWKCQVTQNDVVKATASYRTTVRDGVEEVFAAVGESVSLLCRNTSSLGLGEGIEWALNKEPLTDMLPENGQINIFSASKDSSLVISKLSPVHAGDYQCMGSSDEQRVFDKFRLHTLDVTAKTDPAGGNLTLTCVLTCAQECDETFNLTWSGSNQEGWKGSLSNVNNTLINQLFLPAWPVSPDELICSVYREGSLMTSKSCYSVKSLRTITWLYLLLGLLICAATLGVFIYWKRKRNKDPGTELADAPSMTHIYDAIQDEEVQQQRTLKREGATADDQLYNLLQAVN
;
A
#
# COMPACT_ATOMS: atom_id res chain seq x y z
N MET A 1 -51.34 -34.69 -38.68
CA MET A 1 -51.42 -35.31 -37.35
C MET A 1 -50.78 -34.32 -36.43
N ASP A 2 -51.64 -33.62 -35.78
CA ASP A 2 -51.44 -32.35 -35.09
C ASP A 2 -50.83 -32.55 -33.71
N ALA A 3 -49.81 -31.78 -33.39
CA ALA A 3 -49.30 -31.63 -32.03
C ALA A 3 -49.44 -30.17 -31.61
N GLN A 4 -50.39 -29.88 -30.76
CA GLN A 4 -50.60 -28.56 -30.14
C GLN A 4 -49.59 -28.29 -29.02
N PRO A 5 -49.12 -27.06 -28.83
CA PRO A 5 -48.28 -26.67 -27.68
C PRO A 5 -49.16 -26.31 -26.49
N LEU A 6 -48.94 -26.96 -25.35
CA LEU A 6 -49.49 -26.63 -24.03
C LEU A 6 -48.83 -25.35 -23.49
N PHE A 7 -49.61 -24.27 -23.42
CA PHE A 7 -49.23 -23.06 -22.67
C PHE A 7 -49.33 -23.36 -21.16
N GLY A 8 -48.21 -23.53 -20.51
CA GLY A 8 -48.12 -23.55 -19.08
C GLY A 8 -48.20 -22.18 -18.46
N LEU A 9 -49.32 -21.91 -17.80
CA LEU A 9 -49.58 -20.69 -17.04
C LEU A 9 -48.73 -20.74 -15.75
N TYR A 10 -47.61 -19.98 -15.73
CA TYR A 10 -46.82 -19.73 -14.52
C TYR A 10 -47.58 -18.71 -13.65
N LEU A 11 -48.30 -19.19 -12.65
CA LEU A 11 -48.79 -18.41 -11.52
C LEU A 11 -47.57 -17.98 -10.68
N ILE A 12 -47.09 -16.75 -10.88
CA ILE A 12 -46.15 -16.10 -9.98
C ILE A 12 -46.93 -15.75 -8.72
N LEU A 13 -46.86 -16.65 -7.72
CA LEU A 13 -47.24 -16.33 -6.35
C LEU A 13 -46.22 -15.30 -5.83
N SER A 14 -46.59 -14.02 -5.88
CA SER A 14 -45.93 -12.98 -5.12
C SER A 14 -46.14 -13.26 -3.63
N VAL A 15 -45.20 -13.98 -3.03
CA VAL A 15 -45.11 -14.07 -1.57
C VAL A 15 -44.71 -12.66 -1.11
N PRO A 16 -45.53 -11.98 -0.29
CA PRO A 16 -45.08 -10.74 0.33
C PRO A 16 -43.91 -11.12 1.22
N TRP A 17 -42.74 -10.59 0.91
CA TRP A 17 -41.62 -10.60 1.85
C TRP A 17 -42.02 -9.68 3.00
N THR A 18 -42.74 -10.21 3.96
CA THR A 18 -42.76 -9.64 5.29
C THR A 18 -41.36 -9.84 5.84
N SER A 19 -40.56 -8.81 5.81
CA SER A 19 -39.36 -8.71 6.63
C SER A 19 -39.82 -8.70 8.08
N GLU A 20 -40.11 -9.87 8.63
CA GLU A 20 -40.05 -10.07 10.07
C GLU A 20 -38.55 -9.86 10.40
N ALA A 21 -38.21 -8.64 10.79
CA ALA A 21 -36.98 -8.37 11.51
C ALA A 21 -37.08 -9.26 12.76
N LEU A 22 -36.43 -10.42 12.73
CA LEU A 22 -36.16 -11.18 13.93
C LEU A 22 -35.40 -10.22 14.85
N TYR A 23 -36.08 -9.70 15.85
CA TYR A 23 -35.44 -9.05 16.98
C TYR A 23 -34.55 -10.10 17.64
N SER A 24 -33.29 -10.15 17.25
CA SER A 24 -32.30 -10.99 17.90
C SER A 24 -32.23 -10.55 19.36
N SER A 25 -32.46 -11.49 20.28
CA SER A 25 -32.28 -11.24 21.71
C SER A 25 -30.82 -10.93 22.10
N ASP A 26 -29.89 -11.22 21.21
CA ASP A 26 -28.47 -11.01 21.41
C ASP A 26 -28.03 -9.60 20.97
N PRO A 27 -27.23 -8.91 21.80
CA PRO A 27 -26.77 -7.57 21.47
C PRO A 27 -25.87 -7.59 20.21
N VAL A 28 -26.03 -6.59 19.36
CA VAL A 28 -25.13 -6.32 18.25
C VAL A 28 -23.73 -6.05 18.80
N MET A 29 -22.71 -6.73 18.29
CA MET A 29 -21.33 -6.51 18.74
C MET A 29 -20.64 -5.47 17.88
N VAL A 30 -20.13 -4.44 18.50
CA VAL A 30 -19.28 -3.39 17.91
C VAL A 30 -17.91 -3.46 18.56
N PHE A 31 -16.87 -3.40 17.74
CA PHE A 31 -15.48 -3.49 18.20
C PHE A 31 -14.75 -2.20 17.87
N ALA A 32 -13.96 -1.71 18.81
CA ALA A 32 -13.19 -0.48 18.67
C ALA A 32 -11.84 -0.58 19.40
N LYS A 33 -10.95 0.35 19.08
CA LYS A 33 -9.64 0.53 19.72
C LYS A 33 -9.55 1.93 20.37
N PRO A 34 -8.51 2.19 21.16
CA PRO A 34 -8.31 3.49 21.79
C PRO A 34 -8.32 4.64 20.78
N GLY A 35 -9.09 5.68 21.07
CA GLY A 35 -9.16 6.91 20.28
C GLY A 35 -10.06 6.84 19.05
N ASP A 36 -10.65 5.70 18.71
CA ASP A 36 -11.58 5.59 17.58
C ASP A 36 -12.85 6.40 17.83
N ARG A 37 -13.43 6.94 16.76
CA ARG A 37 -14.82 7.39 16.73
C ARG A 37 -15.70 6.19 16.39
N VAL A 38 -16.78 5.99 17.17
CA VAL A 38 -17.60 4.77 17.09
C VAL A 38 -19.07 5.12 17.04
N THR A 39 -19.78 4.60 16.04
CA THR A 39 -21.23 4.75 15.93
C THR A 39 -21.93 3.46 16.34
N LEU A 40 -22.83 3.56 17.31
CA LEU A 40 -23.65 2.47 17.83
C LEU A 40 -25.05 2.53 17.18
N PRO A 41 -25.44 1.55 16.36
CA PRO A 41 -26.72 1.58 15.67
C PRO A 41 -27.88 1.39 16.65
N CYS A 42 -28.90 2.25 16.60
CA CYS A 42 -30.13 2.06 17.36
C CYS A 42 -30.95 0.89 16.78
N GLY A 43 -31.02 0.78 15.45
CA GLY A 43 -31.71 -0.32 14.76
C GLY A 43 -33.24 -0.35 14.97
N LEU A 44 -33.81 0.62 15.67
CA LEU A 44 -35.26 0.74 15.87
C LEU A 44 -35.87 1.59 14.75
N PRO A 45 -37.10 1.29 14.30
CA PRO A 45 -37.81 2.13 13.36
C PRO A 45 -38.06 3.50 13.99
N SER A 46 -37.36 4.50 13.51
CA SER A 46 -37.62 5.90 13.87
C SER A 46 -38.58 6.49 12.84
N GLY A 47 -39.69 7.03 13.28
CA GLY A 47 -40.66 7.71 12.39
C GLY A 47 -40.14 9.08 11.87
N GLY A 48 -38.82 9.22 11.61
CA GLY A 48 -38.15 10.44 11.15
C GLY A 48 -37.77 11.42 12.26
N SER A 49 -37.98 11.08 13.53
CA SER A 49 -37.59 11.92 14.69
C SER A 49 -37.07 11.08 15.82
N CYS A 50 -35.93 11.49 16.39
CA CYS A 50 -35.31 10.82 17.54
C CYS A 50 -35.89 11.28 18.90
N SER A 51 -36.94 12.09 18.93
CA SER A 51 -37.49 12.71 20.15
C SER A 51 -38.04 11.71 21.18
N SER A 52 -38.34 10.46 20.78
CA SER A 52 -38.78 9.38 21.67
C SER A 52 -37.67 8.41 22.07
N ILE A 53 -36.46 8.64 21.58
CA ILE A 53 -35.33 7.71 21.75
C ILE A 53 -34.61 8.02 23.08
N ASN A 54 -34.33 6.97 23.82
CA ASN A 54 -33.47 6.99 25.00
C ASN A 54 -32.32 6.02 24.81
N TRP A 55 -31.10 6.44 25.16
CA TRP A 55 -29.94 5.57 25.23
C TRP A 55 -29.46 5.43 26.66
N THR A 56 -29.27 4.20 27.09
CA THR A 56 -28.72 3.88 28.42
C THR A 56 -27.45 3.08 28.24
N GLN A 57 -26.43 3.37 29.02
CA GLN A 57 -25.21 2.57 29.15
C GLN A 57 -25.29 1.74 30.43
N THR A 58 -24.84 0.48 30.33
CA THR A 58 -24.85 -0.47 31.45
C THR A 58 -23.44 -0.98 31.70
N PHE A 59 -22.97 -0.87 32.93
CA PHE A 59 -21.74 -1.50 33.39
C PHE A 59 -22.08 -2.42 34.57
N ILE A 60 -21.93 -3.70 34.39
CA ILE A 60 -22.30 -4.77 35.34
C ILE A 60 -23.77 -4.64 35.75
N VAL A 61 -24.09 -3.93 36.82
CA VAL A 61 -25.43 -3.72 37.35
C VAL A 61 -25.88 -2.23 37.36
N TRP A 62 -24.97 -1.32 37.02
CA TRP A 62 -25.24 0.10 36.99
C TRP A 62 -25.70 0.55 35.61
N HIS A 63 -26.78 1.38 35.61
CA HIS A 63 -27.32 1.97 34.39
C HIS A 63 -27.19 3.49 34.47
N THR A 64 -26.77 4.11 33.39
CA THR A 64 -26.68 5.57 33.26
C THR A 64 -27.35 5.99 31.97
N ASP A 65 -28.20 7.01 32.06
CA ASP A 65 -28.85 7.56 30.86
C ASP A 65 -27.87 8.48 30.10
N VAL A 66 -27.61 8.15 28.83
CA VAL A 66 -26.77 8.94 27.94
C VAL A 66 -27.61 9.90 27.12
N VAL A 67 -28.78 9.42 26.64
CA VAL A 67 -29.75 10.18 25.84
C VAL A 67 -31.11 10.03 26.50
N THR A 68 -31.81 11.15 26.74
CA THR A 68 -33.19 11.16 27.22
C THR A 68 -34.04 12.01 26.30
N ALA A 69 -35.14 11.42 25.81
CA ALA A 69 -36.07 12.08 24.89
C ALA A 69 -35.37 12.75 23.70
N GLY A 70 -34.43 12.03 23.09
CA GLY A 70 -33.68 12.48 21.92
C GLY A 70 -32.61 13.52 22.18
N LYS A 71 -32.29 13.81 23.43
CA LYS A 71 -31.24 14.78 23.82
C LYS A 71 -30.16 14.11 24.64
N VAL A 72 -28.90 14.36 24.29
CA VAL A 72 -27.75 13.89 25.08
C VAL A 72 -27.78 14.56 26.44
N THR A 73 -27.45 13.81 27.48
CA THR A 73 -27.37 14.34 28.86
C THR A 73 -26.24 15.39 28.91
N PRO A 74 -26.47 16.59 29.53
CA PRO A 74 -25.51 17.69 29.48
C PRO A 74 -24.10 17.37 29.99
N SER A 75 -23.92 16.43 30.89
CA SER A 75 -22.62 15.95 31.35
C SER A 75 -21.87 15.12 30.34
N GLU A 76 -22.54 14.62 29.33
CA GLU A 76 -22.05 13.66 28.35
C GLU A 76 -21.92 14.26 26.94
N GLU A 77 -22.31 15.50 26.70
CA GLU A 77 -22.34 16.17 25.40
C GLU A 77 -20.94 16.27 24.73
N ASN A 78 -19.88 16.30 25.50
CA ASN A 78 -18.51 16.33 24.98
C ASN A 78 -18.05 14.98 24.43
N LYS A 79 -18.72 13.90 24.80
CA LYS A 79 -18.34 12.53 24.49
C LYS A 79 -19.28 11.85 23.50
N PHE A 80 -20.59 12.13 23.64
CA PHE A 80 -21.61 11.47 22.85
C PHE A 80 -22.38 12.45 21.98
N HIS A 81 -22.72 12.02 20.76
CA HIS A 81 -23.63 12.73 19.87
C HIS A 81 -24.74 11.79 19.40
N LEU A 82 -25.95 12.30 19.29
CA LEU A 82 -27.06 11.57 18.68
C LEU A 82 -27.14 11.96 17.19
N LEU A 83 -27.07 10.97 16.32
CA LEU A 83 -27.17 11.14 14.86
C LEU A 83 -28.64 11.22 14.40
N GLU A 84 -28.86 11.64 13.15
CA GLU A 84 -30.20 11.79 12.56
C GLU A 84 -30.98 10.47 12.45
N ASP A 85 -30.26 9.35 12.30
CA ASP A 85 -30.80 7.98 12.31
C ASP A 85 -30.98 7.41 13.72
N CYS A 86 -30.83 8.24 14.74
CA CYS A 86 -30.92 7.91 16.17
C CYS A 86 -29.79 6.97 16.66
N SER A 87 -28.76 6.73 15.87
CA SER A 87 -27.55 6.07 16.32
C SER A 87 -26.78 6.93 17.32
N LEU A 88 -26.12 6.30 18.28
CA LEU A 88 -25.27 7.00 19.26
C LEU A 88 -23.83 6.98 18.81
N ASP A 89 -23.23 8.15 18.67
CA ASP A 89 -21.86 8.34 18.24
C ASP A 89 -20.96 8.70 19.43
N ILE A 90 -19.87 7.96 19.59
CA ILE A 90 -18.83 8.18 20.61
C ILE A 90 -17.64 8.81 19.91
N LEU A 91 -17.28 10.04 20.26
CA LEU A 91 -16.26 10.83 19.54
C LEU A 91 -14.85 10.29 19.72
N GLN A 92 -14.53 9.81 20.90
CA GLN A 92 -13.22 9.28 21.25
C GLN A 92 -13.38 8.10 22.20
N MET A 93 -13.10 6.90 21.69
CA MET A 93 -13.26 5.66 22.45
C MET A 93 -12.18 5.52 23.53
N GLU A 94 -12.62 5.24 24.74
CA GLU A 94 -11.79 4.88 25.89
C GLU A 94 -12.13 3.48 26.39
N ARG A 95 -11.24 2.88 27.19
CA ARG A 95 -11.45 1.53 27.74
C ARG A 95 -12.77 1.41 28.51
N ASP A 96 -13.11 2.45 29.29
CA ASP A 96 -14.31 2.47 30.12
C ASP A 96 -15.62 2.60 29.34
N ASP A 97 -15.53 2.84 28.03
CA ASP A 97 -16.70 2.84 27.14
C ASP A 97 -17.07 1.43 26.65
N ALA A 98 -16.27 0.44 26.93
CA ALA A 98 -16.62 -0.96 26.68
C ALA A 98 -17.77 -1.41 27.56
N ARG A 99 -19.01 -1.04 27.16
CA ARG A 99 -20.26 -1.25 27.91
C ARG A 99 -21.35 -1.85 27.04
N LEU A 100 -22.43 -2.24 27.67
CA LEU A 100 -23.68 -2.56 26.98
C LEU A 100 -24.49 -1.25 26.86
N TYR A 101 -24.81 -0.89 25.63
CA TYR A 101 -25.66 0.24 25.31
C TYR A 101 -27.02 -0.25 24.86
N THR A 102 -28.08 0.35 25.35
CA THR A 102 -29.44 0.00 24.96
C THR A 102 -30.18 1.22 24.45
N CYS A 103 -30.61 1.14 23.19
CA CYS A 103 -31.52 2.10 22.58
C CYS A 103 -32.97 1.65 22.86
N LYS A 104 -33.81 2.59 23.32
CA LYS A 104 -35.22 2.34 23.65
C LYS A 104 -36.13 3.36 22.98
N SER A 105 -37.26 2.86 22.44
CA SER A 105 -38.36 3.66 21.91
C SER A 105 -39.70 3.04 22.34
N GLY A 106 -40.32 3.62 23.33
CA GLY A 106 -41.53 3.02 23.94
C GLY A 106 -41.25 1.62 24.51
N ALA A 107 -41.94 0.62 24.02
CA ALA A 107 -41.77 -0.79 24.43
C ALA A 107 -40.63 -1.53 23.67
N LEU A 108 -40.13 -0.92 22.58
CA LEU A 108 -39.06 -1.51 21.76
C LEU A 108 -37.68 -1.18 22.35
N ASN A 109 -36.79 -2.16 22.28
CA ASN A 109 -35.39 -1.97 22.64
C ASN A 109 -34.46 -2.71 21.67
N SER A 110 -33.27 -2.17 21.52
CA SER A 110 -32.15 -2.77 20.80
C SER A 110 -30.89 -2.57 21.62
N SER A 111 -30.06 -3.60 21.71
CA SER A 111 -28.85 -3.56 22.53
C SER A 111 -27.60 -3.73 21.69
N VAL A 112 -26.56 -2.96 22.02
CA VAL A 112 -25.24 -2.98 21.39
C VAL A 112 -24.19 -3.23 22.45
N SER A 113 -23.41 -4.28 22.30
CA SER A 113 -22.25 -4.58 23.15
C SER A 113 -21.00 -3.98 22.51
N LEU A 114 -20.52 -2.87 23.06
CA LEU A 114 -19.29 -2.25 22.64
C LEU A 114 -18.11 -2.94 23.30
N ARG A 115 -17.14 -3.35 22.48
CA ARG A 115 -15.96 -4.10 22.91
C ARG A 115 -14.69 -3.35 22.55
N PHE A 116 -13.75 -3.33 23.48
CA PHE A 116 -12.52 -2.57 23.35
C PHE A 116 -11.33 -3.51 23.15
N VAL A 117 -10.60 -3.29 22.06
CA VAL A 117 -9.42 -4.08 21.69
C VAL A 117 -8.16 -3.29 21.93
N GLU A 118 -7.22 -3.83 22.68
CA GLU A 118 -5.94 -3.18 22.95
C GLU A 118 -4.79 -4.19 22.90
N VAL A 119 -3.60 -3.66 22.59
CA VAL A 119 -2.34 -4.39 22.69
C VAL A 119 -1.38 -3.64 23.61
N ASN A 120 -0.84 -4.34 24.61
CA ASN A 120 0.12 -3.78 25.56
C ASN A 120 1.35 -4.69 25.65
N GLN A 121 2.53 -4.09 25.84
CA GLN A 121 3.74 -4.85 26.15
C GLN A 121 3.78 -5.10 27.67
N SER A 122 3.99 -6.36 28.04
CA SER A 122 4.26 -6.72 29.41
C SER A 122 5.67 -6.27 29.83
N GLN A 123 5.80 -5.80 31.06
CA GLN A 123 7.12 -5.61 31.69
C GLN A 123 7.66 -6.97 32.12
N THR A 124 8.12 -7.79 31.18
CA THR A 124 8.70 -9.10 31.50
C THR A 124 10.14 -8.96 31.97
N PRO A 125 10.53 -9.69 33.01
CA PRO A 125 11.91 -9.70 33.49
C PRO A 125 12.89 -10.41 32.56
N ALA A 126 12.45 -11.12 31.53
CA ALA A 126 13.32 -11.83 30.61
C ALA A 126 13.87 -10.88 29.54
N GLU A 127 15.14 -10.53 29.62
CA GLU A 127 15.81 -9.59 28.69
C GLU A 127 15.80 -10.05 27.24
N GLU A 128 15.63 -11.35 26.99
CA GLU A 128 15.71 -11.95 25.66
C GLU A 128 14.36 -12.05 24.92
N THR A 129 13.26 -11.63 25.55
CA THR A 129 11.94 -11.76 24.96
C THR A 129 11.14 -10.46 24.97
N ILE A 130 10.28 -10.31 23.97
CA ILE A 130 9.21 -9.32 23.94
C ILE A 130 7.92 -10.08 24.16
N GLU A 131 7.10 -9.62 25.09
CA GLU A 131 5.80 -10.21 25.39
C GLU A 131 4.70 -9.19 25.17
N LEU A 132 3.86 -9.43 24.19
CA LEU A 132 2.72 -8.59 23.83
C LEU A 132 1.43 -9.29 24.26
N HIS A 133 0.56 -8.54 24.91
CA HIS A 133 -0.74 -8.97 25.37
C HIS A 133 -1.82 -8.29 24.56
N CYS A 134 -2.65 -9.06 23.88
CA CYS A 134 -3.85 -8.57 23.25
C CYS A 134 -5.05 -8.93 24.13
N SER A 135 -5.85 -7.95 24.48
CA SER A 135 -7.03 -8.15 25.29
C SER A 135 -8.27 -7.52 24.63
N LEU A 136 -9.38 -8.23 24.72
CA LEU A 136 -10.71 -7.77 24.35
C LEU A 136 -11.52 -7.50 25.62
N SER A 137 -11.70 -6.24 25.97
CA SER A 137 -12.54 -5.84 27.11
C SER A 137 -14.00 -5.75 26.72
N THR A 138 -14.87 -6.21 27.59
CA THR A 138 -16.32 -6.17 27.42
C THR A 138 -16.99 -5.54 28.66
N TYR A 139 -18.27 -5.25 28.58
CA TYR A 139 -19.04 -4.65 29.67
C TYR A 139 -19.11 -5.51 30.95
N VAL A 140 -18.76 -6.79 30.85
CA VAL A 140 -18.64 -7.72 31.99
C VAL A 140 -17.20 -7.94 32.44
N GLY A 141 -16.26 -7.15 31.92
CA GLY A 141 -14.82 -7.31 32.13
C GLY A 141 -14.24 -8.43 31.25
N PHE A 142 -13.16 -9.09 31.72
CA PHE A 142 -12.46 -10.13 30.96
C PHE A 142 -13.13 -11.51 31.00
N VAL A 143 -14.22 -11.65 31.72
CA VAL A 143 -14.67 -12.94 32.23
C VAL A 143 -15.54 -13.77 31.27
N THR A 144 -16.04 -13.22 30.18
CA THR A 144 -17.02 -13.98 29.38
C THR A 144 -16.93 -13.76 27.86
N CYS A 145 -15.81 -14.15 27.28
CA CYS A 145 -15.83 -14.56 25.90
C CYS A 145 -16.20 -16.03 25.81
N LYS A 146 -17.48 -16.32 25.66
CA LYS A 146 -17.94 -17.68 25.47
C LYS A 146 -17.51 -18.21 24.09
N ASN A 147 -17.21 -19.51 24.01
CA ASN A 147 -16.76 -20.18 22.78
C ASN A 147 -17.78 -20.10 21.63
N ASP A 148 -19.02 -19.78 21.93
CA ASP A 148 -20.16 -19.82 20.98
C ASP A 148 -20.28 -18.53 20.14
N THR A 149 -19.46 -17.50 20.39
CA THR A 149 -19.56 -16.20 19.70
C THR A 149 -18.82 -16.14 18.36
N GLY A 150 -18.09 -17.19 17.98
CA GLY A 150 -17.25 -17.23 16.78
C GLY A 150 -16.13 -16.18 16.78
N ILE A 151 -15.77 -15.65 17.98
CA ILE A 151 -14.71 -14.63 18.13
C ILE A 151 -13.38 -15.34 18.31
N HIS A 152 -12.37 -14.87 17.55
CA HIS A 152 -11.00 -15.35 17.66
C HIS A 152 -10.03 -14.18 17.61
N ILE A 153 -8.91 -14.31 18.34
CA ILE A 153 -7.79 -13.37 18.29
C ILE A 153 -6.69 -13.99 17.45
N LYS A 154 -6.24 -13.24 16.44
CA LYS A 154 -5.13 -13.62 15.55
C LYS A 154 -4.02 -12.56 15.64
N TRP A 155 -2.77 -12.99 15.59
CA TRP A 155 -1.62 -12.11 15.50
C TRP A 155 -1.07 -12.10 14.08
N THR A 156 -0.79 -10.91 13.59
CA THR A 156 -0.25 -10.69 12.26
C THR A 156 0.91 -9.68 12.31
N THR A 157 1.68 -9.67 11.25
CA THR A 157 2.68 -8.63 10.98
C THR A 157 1.98 -7.33 10.53
N GLU A 158 2.77 -6.31 10.21
CA GLU A 158 2.29 -5.04 9.66
C GLU A 158 1.50 -5.19 8.35
N ASP A 159 1.79 -6.21 7.54
CA ASP A 159 1.14 -6.50 6.25
C ASP A 159 0.01 -7.54 6.37
N ASP A 160 -0.53 -7.71 7.57
CA ASP A 160 -1.62 -8.65 7.88
C ASP A 160 -1.28 -10.15 7.62
N VAL A 161 0.01 -10.47 7.52
CA VAL A 161 0.49 -11.85 7.37
C VAL A 161 0.48 -12.55 8.73
N PRO A 162 -0.13 -13.75 8.85
CA PRO A 162 -0.13 -14.51 10.09
C PRO A 162 1.29 -14.77 10.61
N ILE A 163 1.50 -14.54 11.91
CA ILE A 163 2.81 -14.74 12.53
C ILE A 163 3.10 -16.23 12.61
N THR A 164 4.20 -16.65 11.98
CA THR A 164 4.70 -18.01 11.95
C THR A 164 6.20 -18.04 12.20
N GLY A 165 6.72 -19.18 12.66
CA GLY A 165 8.17 -19.38 12.87
C GLY A 165 8.54 -19.73 14.31
N LYS A 166 9.73 -20.28 14.46
CA LYS A 166 10.20 -20.89 15.74
C LYS A 166 10.43 -19.88 16.87
N ARG A 167 10.68 -18.61 16.54
CA ARG A 167 10.92 -17.55 17.52
C ARG A 167 9.64 -16.96 18.11
N PHE A 168 8.48 -17.31 17.55
CA PHE A 168 7.18 -16.84 18.00
C PHE A 168 6.45 -17.94 18.76
N LYS A 169 5.93 -17.60 19.93
CA LYS A 169 5.09 -18.51 20.73
C LYS A 169 3.77 -17.80 21.04
N LEU A 170 2.67 -18.37 20.56
CA LEU A 170 1.33 -17.91 20.85
C LEU A 170 0.79 -18.68 22.07
N LYS A 171 0.27 -17.96 23.05
CA LYS A 171 -0.46 -18.51 24.19
C LYS A 171 -1.83 -17.85 24.26
N ASN A 172 -2.85 -18.60 23.91
CA ASN A 172 -4.23 -18.18 24.08
C ASN A 172 -4.71 -18.77 25.42
N SER A 173 -4.86 -17.91 26.40
CA SER A 173 -5.36 -18.33 27.71
C SER A 173 -6.88 -18.28 27.77
N ASP A 174 -7.51 -17.50 26.88
CA ASP A 174 -8.96 -17.35 26.74
C ASP A 174 -9.25 -16.78 25.33
N ILE A 175 -10.51 -16.80 24.92
CA ILE A 175 -10.96 -16.24 23.64
C ILE A 175 -10.75 -14.72 23.58
N CYS A 176 -10.84 -14.07 24.73
CA CYS A 176 -10.65 -12.62 24.89
C CYS A 176 -9.20 -12.19 25.22
N PHE A 177 -8.29 -13.13 25.30
CA PHE A 177 -6.92 -12.82 25.67
C PHE A 177 -5.94 -13.71 24.91
N SER A 178 -5.01 -13.09 24.25
CA SER A 178 -3.93 -13.76 23.54
C SER A 178 -2.59 -13.10 23.84
N LYS A 179 -1.59 -13.92 24.06
CA LYS A 179 -0.21 -13.51 24.32
C LYS A 179 0.69 -13.95 23.18
N LEU A 180 1.42 -12.99 22.62
CA LEU A 180 2.50 -13.22 21.68
C LEU A 180 3.83 -13.05 22.40
N ILE A 181 4.64 -14.12 22.43
CA ILE A 181 6.00 -14.10 22.98
C ILE A 181 6.97 -14.19 21.81
N ILE A 182 7.84 -13.21 21.68
CA ILE A 182 8.82 -13.07 20.60
C ILE A 182 10.20 -13.23 21.20
N THR A 183 11.02 -14.16 20.68
CA THR A 183 12.45 -14.14 20.94
C THR A 183 13.04 -12.90 20.31
N LYS A 184 13.54 -11.98 21.15
CA LYS A 184 13.92 -10.62 20.76
C LYS A 184 15.14 -10.62 19.84
N LYS A 185 15.07 -9.84 18.76
CA LYS A 185 16.19 -9.45 17.90
C LYS A 185 16.38 -7.93 17.97
N PRO A 186 17.59 -7.38 17.79
CA PRO A 186 17.77 -5.93 17.66
C PRO A 186 16.90 -5.32 16.56
N THR A 187 16.67 -6.07 15.49
CA THR A 187 15.84 -5.69 14.32
C THR A 187 14.33 -5.74 14.58
N ASP A 188 13.88 -6.08 15.79
CA ASP A 188 12.48 -5.89 16.20
C ASP A 188 12.19 -4.44 16.66
N HIS A 189 13.20 -3.58 16.68
CA HIS A 189 13.03 -2.16 16.96
C HIS A 189 12.18 -1.51 15.88
N HIS A 190 11.14 -0.78 16.32
CA HIS A 190 10.16 -0.12 15.47
C HIS A 190 9.30 -1.03 14.57
N ARG A 191 9.30 -2.34 14.80
CA ARG A 191 8.35 -3.23 14.14
C ARG A 191 6.94 -3.08 14.71
N THR A 192 5.98 -3.21 13.84
CA THR A 192 4.56 -3.17 14.21
C THR A 192 3.98 -4.57 14.22
N TRP A 193 3.37 -4.95 15.33
CA TRP A 193 2.65 -6.21 15.51
C TRP A 193 1.17 -5.89 15.64
N LYS A 194 0.35 -6.60 14.89
CA LYS A 194 -1.10 -6.40 14.89
C LYS A 194 -1.79 -7.56 15.58
N CYS A 195 -2.75 -7.22 16.43
CA CYS A 195 -3.71 -8.13 16.98
C CYS A 195 -5.06 -7.88 16.29
N GLN A 196 -5.58 -8.90 15.62
CA GLN A 196 -6.85 -8.86 14.92
C GLN A 196 -7.89 -9.66 15.68
N VAL A 197 -9.01 -9.02 15.98
CA VAL A 197 -10.21 -9.72 16.45
C VAL A 197 -11.07 -10.04 15.26
N THR A 198 -11.33 -11.33 15.07
CA THR A 198 -12.19 -11.85 14.01
C THR A 198 -13.48 -12.41 14.59
N GLN A 199 -14.59 -12.28 13.88
CA GLN A 199 -15.86 -12.91 14.17
C GLN A 199 -16.35 -13.58 12.89
N ASN A 200 -16.58 -14.88 12.94
CA ASN A 200 -16.94 -15.70 11.77
C ASN A 200 -15.96 -15.48 10.61
N ASP A 201 -14.66 -15.52 10.93
CA ASP A 201 -13.53 -15.28 10.01
C ASP A 201 -13.44 -13.88 9.37
N VAL A 202 -14.33 -12.97 9.74
CA VAL A 202 -14.27 -11.56 9.31
C VAL A 202 -13.55 -10.73 10.36
N VAL A 203 -12.51 -9.97 9.96
CA VAL A 203 -11.81 -9.04 10.84
C VAL A 203 -12.77 -7.92 11.24
N LYS A 204 -12.98 -7.75 12.54
CA LYS A 204 -13.87 -6.74 13.14
C LYS A 204 -13.11 -5.56 13.72
N ALA A 205 -11.94 -5.82 14.30
CA ALA A 205 -11.06 -4.76 14.80
C ALA A 205 -9.60 -5.20 14.75
N THR A 206 -8.71 -4.23 14.65
CA THR A 206 -7.25 -4.44 14.67
C THR A 206 -6.63 -3.43 15.63
N ALA A 207 -5.95 -3.91 16.65
CA ALA A 207 -5.06 -3.10 17.48
C ALA A 207 -3.61 -3.39 17.12
N SER A 208 -2.77 -2.37 17.15
CA SER A 208 -1.36 -2.50 16.78
C SER A 208 -0.45 -2.02 17.89
N TYR A 209 0.72 -2.61 17.97
CA TYR A 209 1.77 -2.22 18.89
C TYR A 209 3.09 -2.11 18.17
N ARG A 210 3.79 -0.97 18.32
CA ARG A 210 5.12 -0.75 17.77
C ARG A 210 6.16 -0.99 18.86
N THR A 211 7.01 -2.00 18.66
CA THR A 211 8.02 -2.39 19.64
C THR A 211 9.19 -1.40 19.70
N THR A 212 9.68 -1.15 20.90
CA THR A 212 10.92 -0.40 21.13
C THR A 212 11.92 -1.33 21.79
N VAL A 213 13.06 -1.54 21.16
CA VAL A 213 14.14 -2.38 21.66
C VAL A 213 15.30 -1.49 22.04
N ARG A 214 15.82 -1.66 23.27
CA ARG A 214 17.03 -0.94 23.71
C ARG A 214 18.20 -1.34 22.80
N ASP A 215 18.94 -0.36 22.32
CA ASP A 215 20.01 -0.54 21.33
C ASP A 215 19.57 -1.24 20.04
N GLY A 216 18.28 -1.21 19.75
CA GLY A 216 17.70 -1.78 18.55
C GLY A 216 18.07 -1.01 17.29
N VAL A 217 17.79 -1.64 16.16
CA VAL A 217 18.02 -1.10 14.82
C VAL A 217 16.76 -1.29 13.99
N GLU A 218 16.32 -0.22 13.32
CA GLU A 218 15.20 -0.28 12.37
C GLU A 218 15.70 -0.81 11.02
N GLU A 219 15.13 -1.91 10.53
CA GLU A 219 15.47 -2.45 9.21
C GLU A 219 14.67 -1.73 8.11
N VAL A 220 15.40 -1.29 7.09
CA VAL A 220 14.84 -0.60 5.92
C VAL A 220 15.24 -1.36 4.67
N PHE A 221 14.29 -1.62 3.79
CA PHE A 221 14.49 -2.29 2.52
C PHE A 221 14.08 -1.37 1.39
N ALA A 222 14.91 -1.21 0.37
CA ALA A 222 14.60 -0.37 -0.76
C ALA A 222 15.22 -0.88 -2.07
N ALA A 223 14.57 -0.60 -3.20
CA ALA A 223 15.05 -1.04 -4.50
C ALA A 223 16.14 -0.12 -5.04
N VAL A 224 17.13 -0.69 -5.70
CA VAL A 224 18.19 0.04 -6.39
C VAL A 224 17.59 0.98 -7.44
N GLY A 225 18.04 2.23 -7.45
CA GLY A 225 17.52 3.30 -8.29
C GLY A 225 16.46 4.18 -7.63
N GLU A 226 15.84 3.72 -6.55
CA GLU A 226 14.89 4.50 -5.75
C GLU A 226 15.60 5.47 -4.80
N SER A 227 14.82 6.27 -4.09
CA SER A 227 15.29 7.14 -3.01
C SER A 227 14.67 6.68 -1.70
N VAL A 228 15.45 6.74 -0.62
CA VAL A 228 14.99 6.41 0.73
C VAL A 228 15.23 7.58 1.68
N SER A 229 14.32 7.79 2.63
CA SER A 229 14.46 8.79 3.69
C SER A 229 14.51 8.08 5.04
N LEU A 230 15.58 8.33 5.79
CA LEU A 230 15.80 7.83 7.15
C LEU A 230 15.51 8.97 8.13
N LEU A 231 14.44 8.87 8.91
CA LEU A 231 14.00 9.91 9.82
C LEU A 231 14.64 9.75 11.20
N CYS A 232 15.46 10.73 11.60
CA CYS A 232 16.01 10.80 12.96
C CYS A 232 14.93 11.26 13.94
N ARG A 233 14.53 10.39 14.86
CA ARG A 233 13.48 10.67 15.86
C ARG A 233 14.10 11.04 17.20
N ASN A 234 13.27 11.48 18.16
CA ASN A 234 13.68 11.82 19.53
C ASN A 234 14.67 12.98 19.64
N THR A 235 14.69 13.84 18.65
CA THR A 235 15.57 15.02 18.58
C THR A 235 15.14 16.16 19.53
N SER A 236 14.01 16.01 20.23
CA SER A 236 13.49 17.01 21.18
C SER A 236 14.41 17.26 22.39
N SER A 237 15.41 16.40 22.60
CA SER A 237 16.41 16.53 23.67
C SER A 237 17.70 17.22 23.18
N LEU A 238 17.75 17.70 21.93
CA LEU A 238 18.86 18.51 21.42
C LEU A 238 18.89 19.86 22.12
N GLY A 239 20.08 20.28 22.55
CA GLY A 239 20.31 21.61 23.10
C GLY A 239 20.17 22.70 22.03
N LEU A 240 20.02 23.96 22.48
CA LEU A 240 20.00 25.13 21.59
C LEU A 240 21.34 25.20 20.84
N GLY A 241 21.31 25.00 19.50
CA GLY A 241 22.47 25.09 18.64
C GLY A 241 23.14 23.76 18.30
N GLU A 242 22.64 22.63 18.82
CA GLU A 242 23.12 21.31 18.43
C GLU A 242 22.53 20.88 17.09
N GLY A 243 23.39 20.41 16.18
CA GLY A 243 23.01 19.81 14.91
C GLY A 243 22.85 18.30 14.99
N ILE A 244 22.34 17.71 13.92
CA ILE A 244 22.31 16.26 13.73
C ILE A 244 23.36 15.87 12.73
N GLU A 245 24.17 14.89 13.09
CA GLU A 245 25.17 14.27 12.24
C GLU A 245 24.76 12.83 11.91
N TRP A 246 25.15 12.39 10.73
CA TRP A 246 24.89 11.04 10.26
C TRP A 246 26.20 10.29 10.06
N ALA A 247 26.21 9.01 10.41
CA ALA A 247 27.32 8.11 10.16
C ALA A 247 26.84 6.84 9.44
N LEU A 248 27.67 6.32 8.55
CA LEU A 248 27.51 5.02 7.88
C LEU A 248 28.58 4.07 8.38
N ASN A 249 28.18 2.90 8.90
CA ASN A 249 29.08 1.90 9.47
C ASN A 249 30.07 2.47 10.51
N LYS A 250 29.59 3.47 11.29
CA LYS A 250 30.33 4.24 12.31
C LYS A 250 31.29 5.32 11.75
N GLU A 251 31.42 5.48 10.44
CA GLU A 251 32.21 6.54 9.82
C GLU A 251 31.31 7.75 9.51
N PRO A 252 31.70 8.97 9.86
CA PRO A 252 30.92 10.19 9.56
C PRO A 252 30.67 10.34 8.06
N LEU A 253 29.45 10.67 7.67
CA LEU A 253 29.10 10.86 6.27
C LEU A 253 29.76 12.11 5.65
N THR A 254 30.19 13.08 6.46
CA THR A 254 30.92 14.27 6.02
C THR A 254 32.23 13.94 5.33
N ASP A 255 32.91 12.85 5.74
CA ASP A 255 34.19 12.42 5.19
C ASP A 255 34.05 11.56 3.93
N MET A 256 32.82 11.13 3.61
CA MET A 256 32.52 10.28 2.45
C MET A 256 32.04 11.06 1.22
N LEU A 257 32.03 12.40 1.26
CA LEU A 257 31.71 13.23 0.11
C LEU A 257 32.84 13.16 -0.91
N PRO A 258 32.60 12.62 -2.13
CA PRO A 258 33.63 12.58 -3.15
C PRO A 258 34.02 14.01 -3.56
N GLU A 259 35.30 14.32 -3.55
CA GLU A 259 35.87 15.62 -3.98
C GLU A 259 35.56 15.99 -5.45
N ASN A 260 34.96 15.11 -6.22
CA ASN A 260 34.68 15.30 -7.63
C ASN A 260 33.15 15.28 -7.87
N GLY A 261 32.54 16.46 -7.80
CA GLY A 261 31.34 16.88 -8.57
C GLY A 261 30.21 15.89 -8.87
N GLN A 262 30.15 14.71 -8.25
CA GLN A 262 29.07 13.77 -8.38
C GLN A 262 27.91 14.15 -7.45
N ILE A 263 26.75 14.24 -8.05
CA ILE A 263 25.41 14.47 -7.53
C ILE A 263 25.33 14.12 -6.03
N ASN A 264 24.89 15.06 -5.21
CA ASN A 264 24.61 14.85 -3.78
C ASN A 264 23.66 13.67 -3.60
N ILE A 265 24.21 12.47 -3.36
CA ILE A 265 23.47 11.25 -3.10
C ILE A 265 22.83 11.35 -1.71
N PHE A 266 23.52 12.00 -0.77
CA PHE A 266 23.05 12.26 0.57
C PHE A 266 22.63 13.70 0.73
N SER A 267 21.42 13.95 1.23
CA SER A 267 20.93 15.27 1.58
C SER A 267 20.25 15.23 2.94
N ALA A 268 20.61 16.16 3.83
CA ALA A 268 19.89 16.35 5.08
C ALA A 268 18.66 17.23 4.82
N SER A 269 17.49 16.76 5.23
CA SER A 269 16.26 17.53 5.14
C SER A 269 16.05 18.40 6.38
N LYS A 270 15.16 19.40 6.29
CA LYS A 270 14.81 20.30 7.42
C LYS A 270 14.21 19.57 8.62
N ASP A 271 13.67 18.40 8.42
CA ASP A 271 13.10 17.53 9.45
C ASP A 271 14.11 16.56 10.06
N SER A 272 15.40 16.82 9.86
CA SER A 272 16.50 15.97 10.37
C SER A 272 16.58 14.58 9.74
N SER A 273 15.94 14.36 8.61
CA SER A 273 16.06 13.10 7.86
C SER A 273 17.26 13.09 6.92
N LEU A 274 17.85 11.91 6.76
CA LEU A 274 18.85 11.63 5.73
C LEU A 274 18.14 11.08 4.49
N VAL A 275 18.21 11.80 3.39
CA VAL A 275 17.69 11.34 2.10
C VAL A 275 18.83 10.79 1.26
N ILE A 276 18.70 9.52 0.84
CA ILE A 276 19.65 8.85 -0.04
C ILE A 276 18.97 8.70 -1.40
N SER A 277 19.47 9.42 -2.39
CA SER A 277 18.91 9.41 -3.75
C SER A 277 19.62 8.40 -4.64
N LYS A 278 18.88 7.79 -5.59
CA LYS A 278 19.43 6.83 -6.56
C LYS A 278 20.23 5.72 -5.88
N LEU A 279 19.55 4.96 -5.03
CA LEU A 279 20.16 3.84 -4.32
C LEU A 279 20.94 2.90 -5.25
N SER A 280 22.06 2.42 -4.76
CA SER A 280 22.88 1.38 -5.37
C SER A 280 23.28 0.34 -4.31
N PRO A 281 23.79 -0.84 -4.68
CA PRO A 281 24.16 -1.88 -3.71
C PRO A 281 25.18 -1.42 -2.66
N VAL A 282 26.05 -0.45 -2.98
CA VAL A 282 27.07 0.05 -2.05
C VAL A 282 26.50 0.90 -0.91
N HIS A 283 25.22 1.32 -1.01
CA HIS A 283 24.55 2.05 0.05
C HIS A 283 23.95 1.14 1.14
N ALA A 284 24.01 -0.19 0.97
CA ALA A 284 23.64 -1.12 2.02
C ALA A 284 24.61 -0.97 3.20
N GLY A 285 24.08 -0.72 4.40
CA GLY A 285 24.91 -0.44 5.57
C GLY A 285 24.11 -0.06 6.80
N ASP A 286 24.81 0.06 7.93
CA ASP A 286 24.24 0.51 9.19
C ASP A 286 24.41 2.03 9.33
N TYR A 287 23.29 2.75 9.34
CA TYR A 287 23.23 4.21 9.49
C TYR A 287 22.86 4.58 10.92
N GLN A 288 23.46 5.66 11.41
CA GLN A 288 23.18 6.20 12.74
C GLN A 288 23.02 7.71 12.66
N CYS A 289 22.01 8.25 13.32
CA CYS A 289 21.93 9.68 13.55
C CYS A 289 22.31 10.01 14.99
N MET A 290 23.12 11.05 15.16
CA MET A 290 23.76 11.46 16.40
C MET A 290 23.64 12.97 16.59
N GLY A 291 23.72 13.42 17.84
CA GLY A 291 23.95 14.84 18.13
C GLY A 291 25.38 15.24 17.83
N SER A 292 25.59 16.46 17.35
CA SER A 292 26.92 17.03 17.05
C SER A 292 27.71 17.45 18.30
N SER A 293 27.18 17.18 19.51
CA SER A 293 27.86 17.47 20.78
C SER A 293 28.96 16.47 21.08
N ASP A 294 29.90 16.87 21.96
CA ASP A 294 31.05 16.02 22.38
C ASP A 294 30.64 14.65 22.97
N GLU A 295 29.40 14.49 23.44
CA GLU A 295 28.88 13.21 23.98
C GLU A 295 28.41 12.24 22.91
N GLN A 296 28.37 12.61 21.62
CA GLN A 296 27.96 11.77 20.49
C GLN A 296 26.73 10.88 20.78
N ARG A 297 25.67 11.47 21.31
CA ARG A 297 24.47 10.74 21.67
C ARG A 297 23.76 10.22 20.43
N VAL A 298 23.64 8.88 20.31
CA VAL A 298 22.91 8.23 19.22
C VAL A 298 21.41 8.29 19.49
N PHE A 299 20.64 8.81 18.54
CA PHE A 299 19.17 8.92 18.61
C PHE A 299 18.49 7.73 17.97
N ASP A 300 18.85 7.40 16.72
CA ASP A 300 18.29 6.29 15.97
C ASP A 300 19.36 5.53 15.19
N LYS A 301 19.10 4.24 14.95
CA LYS A 301 19.93 3.34 14.15
C LYS A 301 19.09 2.67 13.09
N PHE A 302 19.59 2.67 11.85
CA PHE A 302 18.92 2.08 10.70
C PHE A 302 19.86 1.08 10.02
N ARG A 303 19.28 -0.02 9.55
CA ARG A 303 19.97 -1.03 8.74
C ARG A 303 19.33 -1.06 7.36
N LEU A 304 20.03 -0.49 6.38
CA LEU A 304 19.54 -0.41 5.02
C LEU A 304 20.01 -1.60 4.19
N HIS A 305 19.05 -2.30 3.60
CA HIS A 305 19.25 -3.38 2.64
C HIS A 305 18.81 -2.90 1.25
N THR A 306 19.52 -3.29 0.19
CA THR A 306 19.18 -2.87 -1.17
C THR A 306 18.84 -4.06 -2.05
N LEU A 307 17.74 -3.95 -2.82
CA LEU A 307 17.29 -4.95 -3.77
C LEU A 307 17.61 -4.54 -5.19
N ASP A 308 18.35 -5.38 -5.92
CA ASP A 308 18.63 -5.16 -7.33
C ASP A 308 18.15 -6.32 -8.20
N VAL A 309 17.75 -6.01 -9.42
CA VAL A 309 17.35 -6.98 -10.42
C VAL A 309 18.09 -6.72 -11.72
N THR A 310 18.77 -7.73 -12.22
CA THR A 310 19.50 -7.67 -13.48
C THR A 310 19.04 -8.78 -14.42
N ALA A 311 19.03 -8.46 -15.71
CA ALA A 311 18.68 -9.40 -16.77
C ALA A 311 19.88 -9.58 -17.71
N LYS A 312 20.25 -10.82 -17.98
CA LYS A 312 21.32 -11.16 -18.94
C LYS A 312 20.79 -12.16 -19.95
N THR A 313 20.95 -11.87 -21.23
CA THR A 313 20.66 -12.81 -22.32
C THR A 313 21.93 -13.58 -22.67
N ASP A 314 21.80 -14.88 -22.87
CA ASP A 314 22.90 -15.70 -23.42
C ASP A 314 23.31 -15.15 -24.81
N PRO A 315 24.62 -14.98 -25.09
CA PRO A 315 25.11 -14.57 -26.40
C PRO A 315 24.60 -15.46 -27.56
N ALA A 316 24.33 -16.73 -27.30
CA ALA A 316 23.70 -17.64 -28.23
C ALA A 316 22.20 -17.39 -28.46
N GLY A 317 21.60 -16.46 -27.75
CA GLY A 317 20.19 -16.02 -27.91
C GLY A 317 19.14 -17.02 -27.43
N GLY A 318 19.53 -18.09 -26.72
CA GLY A 318 18.66 -19.19 -26.35
C GLY A 318 17.99 -19.08 -24.96
N ASN A 319 18.59 -18.34 -24.01
CA ASN A 319 18.11 -18.26 -22.63
C ASN A 319 18.24 -16.84 -22.05
N LEU A 320 17.29 -16.49 -21.19
CA LEU A 320 17.29 -15.26 -20.38
C LEU A 320 17.55 -15.67 -18.92
N THR A 321 18.60 -15.12 -18.32
CA THR A 321 18.88 -15.28 -16.89
C THR A 321 18.50 -13.98 -16.18
N LEU A 322 17.54 -14.06 -15.27
CA LEU A 322 17.19 -12.99 -14.35
C LEU A 322 17.85 -13.26 -13.01
N THR A 323 18.52 -12.25 -12.48
CA THR A 323 19.20 -12.34 -11.19
C THR A 323 18.64 -11.26 -10.27
N CYS A 324 18.03 -11.69 -9.18
CA CYS A 324 17.59 -10.84 -8.09
C CYS A 324 18.61 -10.94 -6.96
N VAL A 325 19.10 -9.80 -6.47
CA VAL A 325 20.15 -9.71 -5.46
C VAL A 325 19.68 -8.79 -4.35
N LEU A 326 19.54 -9.32 -3.15
CA LEU A 326 19.44 -8.52 -1.92
C LEU A 326 20.84 -8.35 -1.35
N THR A 327 21.32 -7.11 -1.28
CA THR A 327 22.56 -6.77 -0.56
C THR A 327 22.20 -6.35 0.86
N CYS A 328 22.66 -7.10 1.83
CA CYS A 328 22.42 -6.83 3.24
C CYS A 328 23.54 -5.96 3.83
N ALA A 329 23.21 -5.11 4.79
CA ALA A 329 24.19 -4.30 5.52
C ALA A 329 25.24 -5.14 6.27
N GLN A 330 24.78 -6.31 6.73
CA GLN A 330 25.60 -7.33 7.38
C GLN A 330 25.26 -8.68 6.74
N GLU A 331 25.59 -9.80 7.39
CA GLU A 331 25.10 -11.10 6.95
C GLU A 331 23.57 -11.12 6.86
N CYS A 332 23.03 -11.66 5.75
CA CYS A 332 21.58 -11.72 5.54
C CYS A 332 20.94 -12.66 6.57
N ASP A 333 19.86 -12.20 7.19
CA ASP A 333 19.10 -12.99 8.17
C ASP A 333 18.49 -14.24 7.49
N GLU A 334 18.50 -15.37 8.19
CA GLU A 334 17.94 -16.65 7.70
C GLU A 334 16.43 -16.57 7.39
N THR A 335 15.74 -15.57 7.93
CA THR A 335 14.30 -15.35 7.71
C THR A 335 14.01 -14.59 6.44
N PHE A 336 15.04 -14.08 5.73
CA PHE A 336 14.86 -13.41 4.44
C PHE A 336 14.65 -14.42 3.34
N ASN A 337 13.74 -14.12 2.47
CA ASN A 337 13.44 -14.93 1.28
C ASN A 337 13.22 -14.05 0.06
N LEU A 338 13.71 -14.49 -1.09
CA LEU A 338 13.50 -13.85 -2.38
C LEU A 338 12.59 -14.72 -3.24
N THR A 339 11.55 -14.14 -3.80
CA THR A 339 10.63 -14.84 -4.71
C THR A 339 10.43 -14.07 -6.00
N TRP A 340 10.18 -14.82 -7.07
CA TRP A 340 9.77 -14.28 -8.34
C TRP A 340 8.27 -14.47 -8.55
N SER A 341 7.60 -13.44 -9.05
CA SER A 341 6.19 -13.47 -9.45
C SER A 341 6.03 -12.80 -10.84
N GLY A 342 4.98 -13.14 -11.56
CA GLY A 342 4.66 -12.56 -12.85
C GLY A 342 3.15 -12.45 -13.05
N SER A 343 2.71 -11.71 -14.04
CA SER A 343 1.30 -11.37 -14.27
C SER A 343 0.36 -12.58 -14.41
N ASN A 344 0.87 -13.76 -14.75
CA ASN A 344 0.08 -14.97 -15.02
C ASN A 344 0.49 -16.20 -14.19
N GLN A 345 1.50 -16.11 -13.35
CA GLN A 345 1.98 -17.23 -12.53
C GLN A 345 2.58 -16.74 -11.21
N GLU A 346 2.10 -17.28 -10.11
CA GLU A 346 2.74 -17.15 -8.81
C GLU A 346 3.78 -18.26 -8.61
N GLY A 347 4.93 -17.89 -8.04
CA GLY A 347 5.89 -18.87 -7.52
C GLY A 347 6.83 -19.53 -8.53
N TRP A 348 7.48 -18.73 -9.38
CA TRP A 348 8.62 -19.23 -10.17
C TRP A 348 9.73 -19.73 -9.23
N LYS A 349 10.13 -20.98 -9.41
CA LYS A 349 11.24 -21.57 -8.65
C LYS A 349 12.56 -21.12 -9.23
N GLY A 350 13.21 -20.19 -8.55
CA GLY A 350 14.58 -19.80 -8.84
C GLY A 350 15.58 -20.58 -7.97
N SER A 351 16.85 -20.47 -8.30
CA SER A 351 17.95 -20.99 -7.47
C SER A 351 18.35 -19.93 -6.44
N LEU A 352 18.05 -20.20 -5.16
CA LEU A 352 18.41 -19.33 -4.04
C LEU A 352 19.80 -19.69 -3.54
N SER A 353 20.68 -18.71 -3.40
CA SER A 353 22.01 -18.85 -2.81
C SER A 353 22.30 -17.68 -1.86
N ASN A 354 22.98 -17.95 -0.76
CA ASN A 354 23.46 -16.95 0.18
C ASN A 354 24.99 -16.93 0.13
N VAL A 355 25.56 -15.79 -0.21
CA VAL A 355 27.02 -15.62 -0.34
C VAL A 355 27.42 -14.34 0.37
N ASN A 356 28.14 -14.46 1.44
CA ASN A 356 28.55 -13.34 2.31
C ASN A 356 27.34 -12.54 2.80
N ASN A 357 27.28 -11.25 2.43
CA ASN A 357 26.18 -10.35 2.75
C ASN A 357 25.17 -10.20 1.59
N THR A 358 25.10 -11.18 0.69
CA THR A 358 24.14 -11.14 -0.45
C THR A 358 23.28 -12.40 -0.51
N LEU A 359 21.98 -12.20 -0.66
CA LEU A 359 21.03 -13.24 -0.97
C LEU A 359 20.65 -13.12 -2.44
N ILE A 360 20.85 -14.19 -3.22
CA ILE A 360 20.70 -14.19 -4.67
C ILE A 360 19.64 -15.20 -5.05
N ASN A 361 18.69 -14.80 -5.90
CA ASN A 361 17.72 -15.71 -6.52
C ASN A 361 17.83 -15.58 -8.04
N GLN A 362 18.27 -16.65 -8.71
CA GLN A 362 18.41 -16.69 -10.15
C GLN A 362 17.26 -17.47 -10.80
N LEU A 363 16.67 -16.88 -11.83
CA LEU A 363 15.61 -17.48 -12.62
C LEU A 363 16.07 -17.63 -14.06
N PHE A 364 16.01 -18.85 -14.57
CA PHE A 364 16.38 -19.19 -15.95
C PHE A 364 15.11 -19.35 -16.79
N LEU A 365 14.97 -18.56 -17.83
CA LEU A 365 13.83 -18.58 -18.73
C LEU A 365 14.29 -18.86 -20.16
N PRO A 366 13.57 -19.70 -20.92
CA PRO A 366 13.82 -19.85 -22.36
C PRO A 366 13.46 -18.51 -23.04
N ALA A 367 14.32 -18.07 -23.98
CA ALA A 367 14.09 -16.80 -24.68
C ALA A 367 12.87 -16.81 -25.61
N TRP A 368 12.26 -17.97 -25.84
CA TRP A 368 11.12 -18.19 -26.73
C TRP A 368 10.28 -19.41 -26.30
N PRO A 369 8.93 -19.38 -26.33
CA PRO A 369 8.02 -18.37 -26.90
C PRO A 369 7.30 -17.48 -25.85
N VAL A 370 7.56 -17.61 -24.54
CA VAL A 370 6.79 -16.94 -23.48
C VAL A 370 7.71 -16.01 -22.70
N SER A 371 7.74 -14.74 -23.08
CA SER A 371 8.23 -13.68 -22.21
C SER A 371 7.05 -13.21 -21.35
N PRO A 372 7.05 -13.41 -20.02
CA PRO A 372 6.08 -12.77 -19.16
C PRO A 372 6.20 -11.25 -19.31
N ASP A 373 5.07 -10.57 -19.33
CA ASP A 373 4.99 -9.13 -19.60
C ASP A 373 5.73 -8.29 -18.54
N GLU A 374 5.72 -8.75 -17.31
CA GLU A 374 6.41 -8.13 -16.18
C GLU A 374 6.76 -9.22 -15.15
N LEU A 375 8.02 -9.24 -14.72
CA LEU A 375 8.50 -10.09 -13.64
C LEU A 375 8.92 -9.22 -12.46
N ILE A 376 8.48 -9.61 -11.28
CA ILE A 376 8.73 -8.88 -10.03
C ILE A 376 9.52 -9.80 -9.11
N CYS A 377 10.68 -9.33 -8.63
CA CYS A 377 11.36 -9.94 -7.51
C CYS A 377 10.95 -9.25 -6.21
N SER A 378 10.56 -10.04 -5.23
CA SER A 378 10.09 -9.57 -3.93
C SER A 378 10.92 -10.15 -2.81
N VAL A 379 11.23 -9.29 -1.82
CA VAL A 379 11.90 -9.66 -0.56
C VAL A 379 10.87 -9.87 0.51
N TYR A 380 10.94 -10.98 1.19
CA TYR A 380 10.09 -11.29 2.34
C TYR A 380 10.95 -11.48 3.60
N ARG A 381 10.44 -10.99 4.73
CA ARG A 381 10.95 -11.26 6.08
C ARG A 381 9.84 -11.88 6.93
N GLU A 382 10.02 -13.12 7.35
CA GLU A 382 9.01 -13.85 8.15
C GLU A 382 7.61 -13.85 7.51
N GLY A 383 7.57 -13.91 6.16
CA GLY A 383 6.35 -13.91 5.37
C GLY A 383 5.82 -12.52 4.98
N SER A 384 6.28 -11.44 5.62
CA SER A 384 5.91 -10.07 5.25
C SER A 384 6.72 -9.57 4.06
N LEU A 385 6.06 -8.90 3.13
CA LEU A 385 6.69 -8.24 1.98
C LEU A 385 7.43 -6.98 2.44
N MET A 386 8.74 -6.93 2.23
CA MET A 386 9.56 -5.78 2.63
C MET A 386 9.73 -4.78 1.48
N THR A 387 10.10 -5.26 0.31
CA THR A 387 10.22 -4.46 -0.92
C THR A 387 10.16 -5.36 -2.14
N SER A 388 9.90 -4.77 -3.30
CA SER A 388 9.89 -5.46 -4.57
C SER A 388 10.50 -4.61 -5.67
N LYS A 389 11.07 -5.26 -6.68
CA LYS A 389 11.59 -4.59 -7.88
C LYS A 389 11.14 -5.32 -9.12
N SER A 390 10.51 -4.57 -10.04
CA SER A 390 10.12 -5.11 -11.34
C SER A 390 11.29 -5.11 -12.31
N CYS A 391 11.36 -6.17 -13.10
CA CYS A 391 12.20 -6.25 -14.30
C CYS A 391 11.29 -6.15 -15.51
N TYR A 392 11.34 -5.04 -16.23
CA TYR A 392 10.63 -4.94 -17.50
C TYR A 392 11.30 -5.87 -18.50
N SER A 393 10.58 -6.89 -18.91
CA SER A 393 10.98 -7.68 -20.07
C SER A 393 11.15 -6.72 -21.25
N VAL A 394 12.28 -6.81 -21.93
CA VAL A 394 12.53 -6.09 -23.18
C VAL A 394 11.45 -6.52 -24.16
N LYS A 395 10.24 -5.92 -24.08
CA LYS A 395 9.27 -5.98 -25.14
C LYS A 395 9.93 -5.38 -26.37
N SER A 396 10.58 -6.31 -27.07
CA SER A 396 10.63 -6.30 -28.51
C SER A 396 11.16 -5.05 -29.18
N LEU A 397 12.45 -5.02 -29.32
CA LEU A 397 12.98 -4.58 -30.61
C LEU A 397 12.28 -5.30 -31.80
N ARG A 398 11.67 -6.48 -31.58
CA ARG A 398 11.01 -7.27 -32.63
C ARG A 398 9.69 -6.69 -33.13
N THR A 399 8.83 -6.11 -32.28
CA THR A 399 7.61 -5.42 -32.77
C THR A 399 7.97 -4.19 -33.58
N ILE A 400 9.00 -3.48 -33.18
CA ILE A 400 9.51 -2.32 -33.94
C ILE A 400 10.12 -2.77 -35.24
N THR A 401 10.90 -3.86 -35.28
CA THR A 401 11.49 -4.42 -36.53
C THR A 401 10.40 -4.96 -37.45
N TRP A 402 9.37 -5.61 -36.97
CA TRP A 402 8.21 -6.01 -37.78
C TRP A 402 7.45 -4.83 -38.36
N LEU A 403 7.27 -3.74 -37.58
CA LEU A 403 6.68 -2.50 -38.05
C LEU A 403 7.52 -1.86 -39.16
N TYR A 404 8.85 -1.81 -39.01
CA TYR A 404 9.74 -1.32 -40.07
C TYR A 404 9.75 -2.21 -41.31
N LEU A 405 9.68 -3.54 -41.16
CA LEU A 405 9.56 -4.45 -42.27
C LEU A 405 8.22 -4.27 -43.02
N LEU A 406 7.11 -4.12 -42.30
CA LEU A 406 5.81 -3.84 -42.88
C LEU A 406 5.79 -2.49 -43.59
N LEU A 407 6.37 -1.47 -42.96
CA LEU A 407 6.47 -0.13 -43.57
C LEU A 407 7.35 -0.17 -44.84
N GLY A 408 8.46 -0.87 -44.79
CA GLY A 408 9.33 -1.13 -45.98
C GLY A 408 8.61 -1.84 -47.11
N LEU A 409 7.83 -2.86 -46.79
CA LEU A 409 7.01 -3.59 -47.79
C LEU A 409 5.92 -2.69 -48.41
N LEU A 410 5.28 -1.84 -47.62
CA LEU A 410 4.30 -0.87 -48.12
C LEU A 410 4.93 0.16 -49.06
N ILE A 411 6.12 0.68 -48.71
CA ILE A 411 6.87 1.61 -49.58
C ILE A 411 7.27 0.92 -50.89
N CYS A 412 7.76 -0.31 -50.83
CA CYS A 412 8.10 -1.09 -52.04
C CYS A 412 6.87 -1.38 -52.91
N ALA A 413 5.73 -1.70 -52.29
CA ALA A 413 4.47 -1.90 -53.04
C ALA A 413 3.98 -0.61 -53.71
N ALA A 414 4.08 0.53 -52.99
CA ALA A 414 3.70 1.85 -53.52
C ALA A 414 4.61 2.25 -54.72
N THR A 415 5.94 2.05 -54.60
CA THR A 415 6.90 2.37 -55.68
C THR A 415 6.69 1.48 -56.88
N LEU A 416 6.43 0.17 -56.67
CA LEU A 416 6.07 -0.76 -57.75
C LEU A 416 4.75 -0.34 -58.41
N GLY A 417 3.77 0.04 -57.65
CA GLY A 417 2.45 0.56 -58.14
C GLY A 417 2.63 1.77 -59.04
N VAL A 418 3.41 2.77 -58.58
CA VAL A 418 3.75 3.96 -59.36
C VAL A 418 4.51 3.60 -60.63
N PHE A 419 5.48 2.68 -60.52
CA PHE A 419 6.25 2.25 -61.71
C PHE A 419 5.37 1.53 -62.75
N ILE A 420 4.47 0.66 -62.30
CA ILE A 420 3.49 -0.03 -63.20
C ILE A 420 2.54 0.98 -63.84
N TYR A 421 2.07 1.97 -63.06
CA TYR A 421 1.22 3.06 -63.54
C TYR A 421 1.91 3.88 -64.64
N TRP A 422 3.18 4.27 -64.41
CA TRP A 422 4.01 4.98 -65.38
C TRP A 422 4.28 4.17 -66.63
N LYS A 423 4.57 2.84 -66.50
CA LYS A 423 4.78 1.94 -67.59
C LYS A 423 3.51 1.73 -68.43
N ARG A 424 2.34 1.64 -67.77
CA ARG A 424 1.01 1.60 -68.46
C ARG A 424 0.67 2.91 -69.16
N LYS A 425 1.03 4.04 -68.57
CA LYS A 425 0.80 5.36 -69.19
C LYS A 425 1.70 5.56 -70.42
N ARG A 426 2.93 5.04 -70.36
CA ARG A 426 3.89 5.15 -71.45
C ARG A 426 3.54 4.27 -72.69
N ASN A 427 2.72 3.23 -72.49
CA ASN A 427 2.29 2.32 -73.54
C ASN A 427 0.94 2.69 -74.14
N LYS A 428 0.39 3.85 -73.84
CA LYS A 428 -0.97 4.29 -74.34
C LYS A 428 -0.94 5.45 -75.30
N ASP A 429 0.23 5.93 -75.77
CA ASP A 429 0.24 6.96 -76.81
C ASP A 429 0.91 6.47 -78.08
N PRO A 430 0.13 6.33 -79.17
CA PRO A 430 0.61 6.74 -80.48
C PRO A 430 -0.35 7.83 -81.05
N GLY A 431 0.17 9.02 -81.27
CA GLY A 431 -0.45 9.93 -82.22
C GLY A 431 -0.77 11.33 -81.73
N THR A 432 0.10 12.25 -82.14
CA THR A 432 -0.23 13.57 -82.73
C THR A 432 -0.91 14.65 -81.82
N GLU A 433 -0.27 15.69 -81.53
CA GLU A 433 -0.26 17.04 -82.07
C GLU A 433 0.24 18.11 -81.07
N LEU A 434 0.93 19.07 -81.67
CA LEU A 434 1.42 20.29 -81.04
C LEU A 434 0.31 21.08 -80.31
N ALA A 435 0.63 21.68 -79.20
CA ALA A 435 0.52 23.09 -78.95
C ALA A 435 0.67 23.45 -77.46
N ASP A 436 1.42 24.52 -77.23
CA ASP A 436 1.35 25.49 -76.15
C ASP A 436 1.87 25.08 -74.74
N ALA A 437 2.98 25.72 -74.44
CA ALA A 437 3.49 25.86 -73.09
C ALA A 437 2.60 26.82 -72.27
N PRO A 438 2.20 26.43 -71.02
CA PRO A 438 1.78 27.44 -70.03
C PRO A 438 2.96 27.76 -69.12
N SER A 439 3.13 29.02 -68.99
CA SER A 439 4.03 29.85 -68.22
C SER A 439 4.22 29.36 -66.77
N MET A 440 5.51 29.21 -66.41
CA MET A 440 5.95 29.03 -65.03
C MET A 440 5.83 30.32 -64.25
N THR A 441 4.67 30.65 -63.62
CA THR A 441 4.57 31.81 -62.77
C THR A 441 3.70 31.63 -61.50
N HIS A 442 3.20 30.44 -61.20
CA HIS A 442 2.33 30.24 -60.01
C HIS A 442 2.82 29.29 -58.94
N ILE A 443 4.10 28.86 -58.94
CA ILE A 443 4.59 27.88 -57.92
C ILE A 443 5.21 28.58 -56.71
N TYR A 444 5.58 29.87 -56.79
CA TYR A 444 6.25 30.57 -55.69
C TYR A 444 5.29 31.18 -54.64
N ASP A 445 4.04 31.44 -54.96
CA ASP A 445 3.11 32.05 -53.99
C ASP A 445 2.48 31.06 -53.00
N ALA A 446 2.51 29.72 -53.32
CA ALA A 446 1.94 28.69 -52.42
C ALA A 446 2.85 28.28 -51.28
N ILE A 447 4.21 28.58 -51.39
CA ILE A 447 5.17 28.17 -50.36
C ILE A 447 5.27 29.23 -49.23
N GLN A 448 4.95 30.48 -49.51
CA GLN A 448 4.99 31.55 -48.51
C GLN A 448 3.81 31.56 -47.55
N ASP A 449 2.65 31.03 -47.95
CA ASP A 449 1.48 31.01 -47.09
C ASP A 449 1.51 29.85 -46.07
N GLU A 450 2.21 28.75 -46.35
CA GLU A 450 2.37 27.63 -45.35
C GLU A 450 3.35 27.99 -44.22
N GLU A 451 4.44 28.69 -44.47
CA GLU A 451 5.37 29.10 -43.42
C GLU A 451 4.80 30.16 -42.46
N VAL A 452 3.88 31.02 -42.96
CA VAL A 452 3.21 32.04 -42.12
C VAL A 452 2.10 31.40 -41.26
N GLN A 453 1.47 30.32 -41.69
CA GLN A 453 0.48 29.61 -40.86
C GLN A 453 1.14 28.74 -39.79
N GLN A 454 2.29 28.15 -40.07
CA GLN A 454 3.03 27.35 -39.07
C GLN A 454 3.63 28.21 -37.94
N GLN A 455 4.08 29.44 -38.26
CA GLN A 455 4.56 30.35 -37.20
C GLN A 455 3.39 30.98 -36.39
N ARG A 456 2.19 31.05 -36.90
CA ARG A 456 1.00 31.51 -36.13
C ARG A 456 0.45 30.45 -35.19
N THR A 457 0.55 29.17 -35.53
CA THR A 457 0.12 28.05 -34.65
C THR A 457 1.12 27.86 -33.49
N LEU A 458 2.43 27.93 -33.73
CA LEU A 458 3.44 27.81 -32.67
C LEU A 458 3.42 28.97 -31.67
N LYS A 459 2.99 30.18 -32.11
CA LYS A 459 2.86 31.35 -31.23
C LYS A 459 1.57 31.36 -30.41
N ARG A 460 0.59 30.53 -30.76
CA ARG A 460 -0.68 30.39 -30.04
C ARG A 460 -0.64 29.27 -28.99
N GLU A 461 0.16 28.25 -29.18
CA GLU A 461 0.39 27.19 -28.18
C GLU A 461 1.34 27.62 -27.05
N GLY A 462 2.27 28.53 -27.31
CA GLY A 462 3.16 29.08 -26.27
C GLY A 462 2.48 30.05 -25.29
N ALA A 463 1.36 30.69 -25.69
CA ALA A 463 0.67 31.66 -24.85
C ALA A 463 -0.34 31.02 -23.88
N THR A 464 -0.74 29.76 -24.10
CA THR A 464 -1.68 29.04 -23.21
C THR A 464 -0.99 28.24 -22.11
N ALA A 465 0.30 27.97 -22.25
CA ALA A 465 1.07 27.24 -21.23
C ALA A 465 1.53 28.13 -20.06
N ASP A 466 1.86 29.41 -20.34
CA ASP A 466 2.29 30.35 -19.30
C ASP A 466 1.14 30.87 -18.42
N ASP A 467 -0.09 30.97 -18.96
CA ASP A 467 -1.25 31.41 -18.17
C ASP A 467 -1.77 30.31 -17.20
N GLN A 468 -1.54 29.04 -17.50
CA GLN A 468 -1.89 27.95 -16.57
C GLN A 468 -0.90 27.79 -15.39
N LEU A 469 0.36 28.15 -15.60
CA LEU A 469 1.37 28.10 -14.54
C LEU A 469 1.18 29.23 -13.52
N TYR A 470 0.70 30.41 -13.97
CA TYR A 470 0.45 31.56 -13.08
C TYR A 470 -0.77 31.37 -12.18
N ASN A 471 -1.79 30.68 -12.66
CA ASN A 471 -3.00 30.37 -11.87
C ASN A 471 -2.80 29.27 -10.83
N LEU A 472 -1.82 28.39 -11.02
CA LEU A 472 -1.49 27.33 -10.05
C LEU A 472 -0.67 27.86 -8.84
N LEU A 473 0.07 28.97 -9.01
CA LEU A 473 0.86 29.58 -7.95
C LEU A 473 0.06 30.53 -7.04
N GLN A 474 -1.14 30.96 -7.43
CA GLN A 474 -2.03 31.77 -6.60
C GLN A 474 -3.01 30.96 -5.73
N ALA A 475 -3.11 29.64 -5.90
CA ALA A 475 -3.99 28.77 -5.12
C ALA A 475 -3.33 28.14 -3.88
N VAL A 476 -2.09 28.50 -3.57
CA VAL A 476 -1.29 27.93 -2.47
C VAL A 476 -0.77 29.00 -1.51
N ASN A 477 -1.45 30.14 -1.42
CA ASN A 477 -1.21 31.11 -0.33
C ASN A 477 -2.50 31.37 0.42
#